data_60dcb48dfe3988f1e0ab3dee5b374481
#
_entry.id   60dcb48dfe3988f1e0ab3dee5b374481
#
_cell.length_a   1.000
_cell.length_b   1.000
_cell.length_c   1.000
_cell.angle_alpha   90.00
_cell.angle_beta   90.00
_cell.angle_gamma   90.00
#
_symmetry.space_group_name_H-M   'P 1'
#
loop_
_entity.id
_entity.type
_entity.pdbx_description
1 polymer ?
#
loop_
_entity_poly.entity_id
_entity_poly.type
_entity_poly.pdbx_seq_one_letter_code
_entity_poly.pdbx_strand_id
1 'polypeptide(L)'
;NPQHAVLKGSKIIKGTWEKYKDDIMQIRTGQEISPYAQLYIDGIEMVLARYPNYDSTISHYNGYAADAIDPARVKHWKNPEGAIVHAMHRGEWGGFHYIVEDSNKKGKVTLSGGHQNNRPSPMHEEYRMVENVFEELDAPGEWYFDSSKSILYVYPYENMVLTNALVEYTALNHLIEIKGSSDDAISDINLKGLRFQHTNRTFMETYEPLLRSDWMIYRGAAVFLENTEDCNIMDCEFTNLGGNAIFASGYNRNLNIEGNHIYNCGASAVCFVGLPDAVRSPSYNYHEFIDFKEIDTTKGPKTRDYPVKCKVNNNLIHNIGLVEKQTAGVQISMAMNITVSHNSIYDVPRAGINISEGTWGGHIIEYNDVFNTVLASSDHGAFNSWGRDRFWHPDRKTMDQITKDNPMMPYLDAIQTTIIRNNRMRCDHGWDIDLDDGSSNYHLYNNLCLNGGIKLREGFYRTVENNIMLNNGFHPHVWFQNSGDVFIKNIVMTDHKDIRLQGWGKEVDYNLFPNMAALEQAKNNGTDEHSAF
;
A
#
# COMPACT_ATOMS: atom_id res chain seq x y z
N ASN A 1 31.06 10.24 2.07
CA ASN A 1 29.75 9.95 2.65
C ASN A 1 29.84 10.25 4.14
N PRO A 2 29.05 11.17 4.70
CA PRO A 2 28.88 11.22 6.13
C PRO A 2 28.31 9.88 6.56
N GLN A 3 28.93 9.21 7.50
CA GLN A 3 28.33 8.02 8.12
C GLN A 3 27.10 8.53 8.87
N HIS A 4 25.92 8.12 8.42
CA HIS A 4 24.69 8.43 9.13
C HIS A 4 24.73 7.86 10.56
N ALA A 5 24.24 8.62 11.52
CA ALA A 5 23.95 8.06 12.83
C ALA A 5 22.80 7.04 12.66
N VAL A 6 22.98 5.84 13.18
CA VAL A 6 22.06 4.72 12.98
C VAL A 6 21.19 4.52 14.22
N LEU A 7 19.86 4.57 14.03
CA LEU A 7 18.88 4.19 15.03
C LEU A 7 18.37 2.80 14.69
N LYS A 8 18.55 1.86 15.59
CA LYS A 8 18.11 0.46 15.44
C LYS A 8 17.12 0.07 16.52
N GLY A 9 16.06 -0.61 16.10
CA GLY A 9 15.10 -1.24 17.02
C GLY A 9 15.46 -2.66 17.41
N SER A 10 16.71 -3.08 17.20
CA SER A 10 17.19 -4.43 17.48
C SER A 10 17.90 -4.55 18.82
N LYS A 11 17.97 -5.78 19.33
CA LYS A 11 18.78 -6.21 20.47
C LYS A 11 19.81 -7.22 20.03
N ILE A 12 20.95 -7.25 20.72
CA ILE A 12 22.06 -8.17 20.42
C ILE A 12 21.89 -9.47 21.21
N ILE A 13 22.04 -10.60 20.52
CA ILE A 13 22.13 -11.93 21.13
C ILE A 13 23.58 -12.21 21.42
N LYS A 14 23.87 -12.60 22.67
CA LYS A 14 25.21 -13.03 23.12
C LYS A 14 25.16 -14.47 23.63
N GLY A 15 26.17 -15.27 23.31
CA GLY A 15 26.28 -16.64 23.77
C GLY A 15 27.25 -17.45 22.90
N THR A 16 27.29 -18.73 23.13
CA THR A 16 28.16 -19.65 22.39
C THR A 16 27.30 -20.49 21.46
N TRP A 17 27.67 -20.54 20.20
CA TRP A 17 27.04 -21.38 19.21
C TRP A 17 27.49 -22.83 19.35
N GLU A 18 26.53 -23.75 19.27
CA GLU A 18 26.75 -25.18 19.32
C GLU A 18 26.11 -25.82 18.06
N LYS A 19 26.72 -26.90 17.60
CA LYS A 19 26.12 -27.68 16.50
C LYS A 19 24.89 -28.40 17.03
N TYR A 20 23.76 -28.28 16.33
CA TYR A 20 22.52 -29.01 16.64
C TYR A 20 22.44 -30.31 15.83
N LYS A 21 22.27 -30.20 14.54
CA LYS A 21 22.14 -31.33 13.62
C LYS A 21 22.50 -30.86 12.20
N ASP A 22 23.13 -31.72 11.41
CA ASP A 22 23.59 -31.41 10.06
C ASP A 22 24.38 -30.09 10.06
N ASP A 23 23.96 -29.06 9.32
CA ASP A 23 24.60 -27.74 9.31
C ASP A 23 23.85 -26.71 10.17
N ILE A 24 22.82 -27.14 10.87
CA ILE A 24 22.05 -26.26 11.78
C ILE A 24 22.84 -26.04 13.08
N MET A 25 22.99 -24.77 13.43
CA MET A 25 23.60 -24.30 14.65
C MET A 25 22.53 -23.81 15.63
N GLN A 26 22.84 -23.88 16.92
CA GLN A 26 21.94 -23.39 17.99
C GLN A 26 22.67 -22.53 19.00
N ILE A 27 21.92 -21.60 19.61
CA ILE A 27 22.41 -20.79 20.73
C ILE A 27 21.27 -20.59 21.73
N ARG A 28 21.59 -20.72 23.03
CA ARG A 28 20.66 -20.35 24.10
C ARG A 28 20.68 -18.85 24.29
N THR A 29 19.58 -18.17 24.10
CA THR A 29 19.52 -16.70 24.10
C THR A 29 19.35 -16.10 25.49
N GLY A 30 18.67 -16.78 26.40
CA GLY A 30 18.22 -16.20 27.66
C GLY A 30 17.28 -15.01 27.54
N GLN A 31 16.75 -14.78 26.33
CA GLN A 31 15.87 -13.67 25.97
C GLN A 31 14.64 -14.22 25.23
N GLU A 32 13.52 -13.54 25.35
CA GLU A 32 12.36 -13.82 24.54
C GLU A 32 12.49 -13.09 23.21
N ILE A 33 12.20 -13.79 22.12
CA ILE A 33 12.17 -13.25 20.76
C ILE A 33 10.73 -13.39 20.26
N SER A 34 10.15 -12.28 19.83
CA SER A 34 8.80 -12.27 19.25
C SER A 34 8.76 -13.12 17.97
N PRO A 35 7.67 -13.85 17.68
CA PRO A 35 7.51 -14.52 16.39
C PRO A 35 7.44 -13.54 15.20
N TYR A 36 7.23 -12.26 15.49
CA TYR A 36 7.22 -11.19 14.49
C TYR A 36 8.56 -10.47 14.34
N ALA A 37 9.59 -10.90 15.10
CA ALA A 37 10.94 -10.36 14.98
C ALA A 37 11.56 -10.75 13.62
N GLN A 38 12.52 -9.95 13.19
CA GLN A 38 13.44 -10.25 12.11
C GLN A 38 14.84 -10.52 12.73
N LEU A 39 15.58 -11.45 12.17
CA LEU A 39 16.93 -11.80 12.64
C LEU A 39 17.97 -11.29 11.63
N TYR A 40 19.03 -10.69 12.12
CA TYR A 40 20.16 -10.23 11.33
C TYR A 40 21.46 -10.81 11.87
N ILE A 41 22.31 -11.32 10.98
CA ILE A 41 23.65 -11.81 11.33
C ILE A 41 24.64 -11.03 10.47
N ASP A 42 25.52 -10.26 11.12
CA ASP A 42 26.46 -9.33 10.46
C ASP A 42 25.75 -8.39 9.45
N GLY A 43 24.52 -7.98 9.80
CA GLY A 43 23.69 -7.12 8.96
C GLY A 43 22.95 -7.82 7.81
N ILE A 44 23.15 -9.11 7.63
CA ILE A 44 22.40 -9.93 6.65
C ILE A 44 21.11 -10.38 7.29
N GLU A 45 19.98 -10.09 6.65
CA GLU A 45 18.67 -10.56 7.06
C GLU A 45 18.56 -12.06 6.87
N MET A 46 18.11 -12.76 7.91
CA MET A 46 17.85 -14.19 7.90
C MET A 46 16.36 -14.45 7.71
N VAL A 47 16.04 -15.49 7.00
CA VAL A 47 14.66 -15.87 6.68
C VAL A 47 14.08 -16.73 7.81
N LEU A 48 12.88 -16.44 8.29
CA LEU A 48 12.19 -17.32 9.24
C LEU A 48 11.87 -18.66 8.56
N ALA A 49 12.17 -19.79 9.21
CA ALA A 49 11.95 -21.14 8.68
C ALA A 49 10.57 -21.28 8.07
N ARG A 50 10.49 -21.63 6.77
CA ARG A 50 9.28 -21.45 5.98
C ARG A 50 9.08 -22.52 4.91
N TYR A 51 7.83 -22.62 4.45
CA TYR A 51 7.48 -23.37 3.26
C TYR A 51 6.55 -22.58 2.34
N PRO A 52 6.83 -22.53 1.01
CA PRO A 52 8.05 -23.02 0.38
C PRO A 52 9.27 -22.16 0.75
N ASN A 53 10.46 -22.70 0.49
CA ASN A 53 11.71 -21.98 0.73
C ASN A 53 11.76 -20.66 -0.05
N TYR A 54 12.53 -19.72 0.47
CA TYR A 54 12.65 -18.37 -0.09
C TYR A 54 13.24 -18.40 -1.51
N ASP A 55 12.55 -17.71 -2.43
CA ASP A 55 13.00 -17.48 -3.80
C ASP A 55 12.76 -16.01 -4.17
N SER A 56 13.84 -15.23 -4.27
CA SER A 56 13.78 -13.80 -4.59
C SER A 56 13.21 -13.49 -5.99
N THR A 57 13.07 -14.46 -6.86
CA THR A 57 12.52 -14.28 -8.22
C THR A 57 10.99 -14.30 -8.24
N ILE A 58 10.35 -14.71 -7.14
CA ILE A 58 8.89 -14.83 -7.01
C ILE A 58 8.34 -13.64 -6.25
N SER A 59 7.46 -12.86 -6.87
CA SER A 59 6.90 -11.62 -6.30
C SER A 59 5.94 -11.85 -5.11
N HIS A 60 5.16 -12.93 -5.14
CA HIS A 60 4.25 -13.26 -4.05
C HIS A 60 5.02 -13.93 -2.91
N TYR A 61 5.27 -13.19 -1.82
CA TYR A 61 5.93 -13.65 -0.60
C TYR A 61 7.32 -14.29 -0.80
N ASN A 62 7.98 -14.05 -1.95
CA ASN A 62 9.24 -14.72 -2.32
C ASN A 62 9.13 -16.26 -2.26
N GLY A 63 8.03 -16.78 -2.76
CA GLY A 63 7.67 -18.19 -2.76
C GLY A 63 6.30 -18.46 -2.17
N TYR A 64 5.47 -19.19 -2.90
CA TYR A 64 4.13 -19.60 -2.49
C TYR A 64 3.83 -21.04 -2.91
N ALA A 65 2.92 -21.68 -2.19
CA ALA A 65 2.49 -23.04 -2.51
C ALA A 65 1.03 -23.27 -2.08
N ALA A 66 0.25 -23.87 -2.98
CA ALA A 66 -1.15 -24.22 -2.70
C ALA A 66 -1.31 -25.18 -1.51
N ASP A 67 -0.30 -26.02 -1.26
CA ASP A 67 -0.25 -27.01 -0.19
C ASP A 67 0.42 -26.50 1.11
N ALA A 68 0.66 -25.19 1.24
CA ALA A 68 1.37 -24.62 2.40
C ALA A 68 0.77 -25.03 3.76
N ILE A 69 -0.54 -25.22 3.81
CA ILE A 69 -1.29 -25.69 5.00
C ILE A 69 -2.10 -26.97 4.72
N ASP A 70 -1.66 -27.77 3.75
CA ASP A 70 -2.34 -29.04 3.47
C ASP A 70 -2.23 -29.98 4.69
N PRO A 71 -3.29 -30.72 5.01
CA PRO A 71 -3.28 -31.67 6.11
C PRO A 71 -2.17 -32.71 6.05
N ALA A 72 -1.69 -33.07 4.86
CA ALA A 72 -0.57 -34.01 4.73
C ALA A 72 0.73 -33.40 5.24
N ARG A 73 0.99 -32.11 4.95
CA ARG A 73 2.15 -31.35 5.44
C ARG A 73 2.04 -31.11 6.95
N VAL A 74 0.91 -30.54 7.40
CA VAL A 74 0.70 -30.19 8.82
C VAL A 74 0.93 -31.36 9.76
N LYS A 75 0.62 -32.58 9.35
CA LYS A 75 0.89 -33.81 10.15
C LYS A 75 2.35 -34.08 10.43
N HIS A 76 3.27 -33.49 9.67
CA HIS A 76 4.70 -33.64 9.91
C HIS A 76 5.23 -32.65 10.94
N TRP A 77 4.48 -31.59 11.23
CA TRP A 77 4.83 -30.61 12.25
C TRP A 77 4.47 -31.15 13.65
N LYS A 78 5.46 -31.16 14.54
CA LYS A 78 5.25 -31.65 15.90
C LYS A 78 4.47 -30.67 16.75
N ASN A 79 4.72 -29.38 16.51
CA ASN A 79 4.03 -28.28 17.18
C ASN A 79 3.70 -27.19 16.18
N PRO A 80 2.52 -27.26 15.52
CA PRO A 80 2.11 -26.25 14.54
C PRO A 80 1.62 -24.94 15.16
N GLU A 81 1.38 -24.91 16.48
CA GLU A 81 0.94 -23.70 17.20
C GLU A 81 1.98 -22.59 17.05
N GLY A 82 1.53 -21.40 16.70
CA GLY A 82 2.39 -20.23 16.45
C GLY A 82 2.97 -20.16 15.03
N ALA A 83 2.70 -21.15 14.16
CA ALA A 83 3.03 -21.01 12.74
C ALA A 83 2.24 -19.83 12.13
N ILE A 84 2.87 -19.12 11.20
CA ILE A 84 2.31 -17.93 10.57
C ILE A 84 1.95 -18.26 9.12
N VAL A 85 0.71 -17.99 8.74
CA VAL A 85 0.24 -18.18 7.36
C VAL A 85 0.06 -16.81 6.71
N HIS A 86 0.76 -16.58 5.63
CA HIS A 86 0.56 -15.44 4.75
C HIS A 86 -0.20 -15.89 3.51
N ALA A 87 -1.23 -15.17 3.13
CA ALA A 87 -2.01 -15.49 1.93
C ALA A 87 -2.51 -14.21 1.26
N MET A 88 -2.59 -14.22 -0.07
CA MET A 88 -3.29 -13.15 -0.77
C MET A 88 -4.81 -13.26 -0.51
N HIS A 89 -5.48 -12.12 -0.59
CA HIS A 89 -6.91 -12.06 -0.80
C HIS A 89 -7.28 -12.76 -2.11
N ARG A 90 -8.38 -13.50 -2.18
CA ARG A 90 -8.75 -14.25 -3.39
C ARG A 90 -8.84 -13.38 -4.66
N GLY A 91 -9.23 -12.12 -4.53
CA GLY A 91 -9.24 -11.13 -5.62
C GLY A 91 -7.92 -10.38 -5.76
N GLU A 92 -6.87 -10.79 -5.07
CA GLU A 92 -5.55 -10.16 -5.08
C GLU A 92 -5.56 -8.66 -4.72
N TRP A 93 -6.50 -8.24 -3.86
CA TRP A 93 -6.65 -6.84 -3.42
C TRP A 93 -5.89 -6.53 -2.13
N GLY A 94 -4.89 -7.29 -1.80
CA GLY A 94 -4.05 -7.23 -0.62
C GLY A 94 -3.80 -8.60 -0.03
N GLY A 95 -3.25 -8.65 1.17
CA GLY A 95 -2.93 -9.90 1.85
C GLY A 95 -3.73 -10.11 3.12
N PHE A 96 -3.69 -11.34 3.60
CA PHE A 96 -4.13 -11.77 4.91
C PHE A 96 -2.99 -12.45 5.65
N HIS A 97 -2.97 -12.32 6.97
CA HIS A 97 -2.01 -12.97 7.84
C HIS A 97 -2.76 -13.67 8.97
N TYR A 98 -2.36 -14.90 9.25
CA TYR A 98 -3.01 -15.74 10.26
C TYR A 98 -1.97 -16.40 11.15
N ILE A 99 -2.36 -16.70 12.39
CA ILE A 99 -1.60 -17.53 13.30
C ILE A 99 -2.32 -18.88 13.40
N VAL A 100 -1.58 -19.97 13.34
CA VAL A 100 -2.08 -21.30 13.64
C VAL A 100 -2.20 -21.41 15.15
N GLU A 101 -3.44 -21.57 15.65
CA GLU A 101 -3.71 -21.74 17.08
C GLU A 101 -3.67 -23.20 17.49
N ASP A 102 -4.06 -24.10 16.61
CA ASP A 102 -4.10 -25.54 16.87
C ASP A 102 -4.22 -26.32 15.56
N SER A 103 -3.94 -27.61 15.62
CA SER A 103 -4.25 -28.56 14.57
C SER A 103 -4.86 -29.84 15.11
N ASN A 104 -5.84 -30.38 14.42
CA ASN A 104 -6.44 -31.64 14.80
C ASN A 104 -5.62 -32.84 14.28
N LYS A 105 -5.94 -34.07 14.78
CA LYS A 105 -5.28 -35.32 14.38
C LYS A 105 -5.31 -35.61 12.86
N LYS A 106 -6.19 -34.93 12.12
CA LYS A 106 -6.28 -35.06 10.65
C LYS A 106 -5.39 -34.05 9.95
N GLY A 107 -4.70 -33.16 10.66
CA GLY A 107 -3.83 -32.12 10.11
C GLY A 107 -4.59 -30.85 9.69
N LYS A 108 -5.85 -30.69 10.06
CA LYS A 108 -6.58 -29.46 9.79
C LYS A 108 -6.24 -28.42 10.85
N VAL A 109 -5.77 -27.25 10.41
CA VAL A 109 -5.41 -26.11 11.27
C VAL A 109 -6.63 -25.29 11.67
N THR A 110 -6.56 -24.69 12.86
CA THR A 110 -7.42 -23.59 13.31
C THR A 110 -6.60 -22.31 13.23
N LEU A 111 -7.16 -21.27 12.61
CA LEU A 111 -6.48 -20.02 12.33
C LEU A 111 -7.15 -18.85 13.05
N SER A 112 -6.34 -17.93 13.61
CA SER A 112 -6.78 -16.59 14.03
C SER A 112 -6.10 -15.53 13.18
N GLY A 113 -6.72 -14.35 13.01
CA GLY A 113 -6.21 -13.28 12.16
C GLY A 113 -7.06 -13.04 10.92
N GLY A 114 -6.45 -12.65 9.82
CA GLY A 114 -7.15 -12.31 8.57
C GLY A 114 -7.88 -10.96 8.65
N HIS A 115 -7.43 -10.07 9.53
CA HIS A 115 -8.01 -8.75 9.77
C HIS A 115 -7.33 -7.61 9.00
N GLN A 116 -6.38 -7.93 8.11
CA GLN A 116 -5.59 -6.93 7.38
C GLN A 116 -6.29 -6.41 6.12
N ASN A 117 -7.49 -6.89 5.83
CA ASN A 117 -8.33 -6.39 4.74
C ASN A 117 -9.81 -6.48 5.16
N ASN A 118 -10.57 -5.40 5.02
CA ASN A 118 -11.99 -5.34 5.38
C ASN A 118 -12.92 -5.73 4.22
N ARG A 119 -12.38 -6.14 3.06
CA ARG A 119 -13.18 -6.75 2.01
C ARG A 119 -13.32 -8.25 2.29
N PRO A 120 -14.52 -8.76 2.62
CA PRO A 120 -14.71 -10.17 2.91
C PRO A 120 -14.30 -11.06 1.73
N SER A 121 -13.38 -11.98 1.98
CA SER A 121 -12.90 -12.95 1.00
C SER A 121 -12.25 -14.14 1.70
N PRO A 122 -12.28 -15.34 1.12
CA PRO A 122 -11.35 -16.40 1.52
C PRO A 122 -9.91 -16.02 1.13
N MET A 123 -8.93 -16.66 1.77
CA MET A 123 -7.54 -16.60 1.31
C MET A 123 -7.42 -17.20 -0.09
N HIS A 124 -6.44 -16.73 -0.85
CA HIS A 124 -6.13 -17.25 -2.18
C HIS A 124 -5.74 -18.73 -2.10
N GLU A 125 -6.16 -19.51 -3.08
CA GLU A 125 -5.94 -20.96 -3.08
C GLU A 125 -4.48 -21.34 -3.34
N GLU A 126 -3.74 -20.54 -4.10
CA GLU A 126 -2.35 -20.76 -4.47
C GLU A 126 -1.38 -19.81 -3.75
N TYR A 127 -1.63 -18.50 -3.81
CA TYR A 127 -0.70 -17.47 -3.33
C TYR A 127 -0.71 -17.40 -1.80
N ARG A 128 -0.12 -18.42 -1.17
CA ARG A 128 0.03 -18.53 0.28
C ARG A 128 1.32 -19.26 0.64
N MET A 129 1.84 -18.96 1.82
CA MET A 129 3.00 -19.63 2.40
C MET A 129 2.84 -19.74 3.91
N VAL A 130 3.65 -20.57 4.54
CA VAL A 130 3.71 -20.71 6.00
C VAL A 130 5.15 -20.51 6.47
N GLU A 131 5.31 -19.88 7.62
CA GLU A 131 6.61 -19.69 8.28
C GLU A 131 6.51 -19.92 9.79
N ASN A 132 7.62 -19.81 10.49
CA ASN A 132 7.74 -20.09 11.92
C ASN A 132 7.41 -21.56 12.26
N VAL A 133 7.92 -22.48 11.46
CA VAL A 133 7.75 -23.92 11.67
C VAL A 133 9.12 -24.59 11.76
N PHE A 134 9.40 -25.27 12.87
CA PHE A 134 10.71 -25.88 13.10
C PHE A 134 11.07 -26.96 12.06
N GLU A 135 10.12 -27.76 11.63
CA GLU A 135 10.32 -28.83 10.64
C GLU A 135 10.57 -28.30 9.22
N GLU A 136 10.32 -27.02 8.98
CA GLU A 136 10.63 -26.34 7.72
C GLU A 136 11.97 -25.55 7.80
N LEU A 137 12.79 -25.79 8.85
CA LEU A 137 14.16 -25.27 8.94
C LEU A 137 15.10 -26.18 8.12
N ASP A 138 15.09 -26.06 6.81
CA ASP A 138 15.74 -27.00 5.90
C ASP A 138 16.57 -26.34 4.79
N ALA A 139 16.64 -25.01 4.73
CA ALA A 139 17.41 -24.26 3.76
C ALA A 139 18.43 -23.29 4.38
N PRO A 140 19.60 -23.08 3.73
CA PRO A 140 20.56 -22.08 4.19
C PRO A 140 19.97 -20.68 4.27
N GLY A 141 20.26 -19.96 5.34
CA GLY A 141 19.72 -18.61 5.63
C GLY A 141 18.48 -18.64 6.50
N GLU A 142 17.94 -19.79 6.85
CA GLU A 142 16.77 -19.91 7.69
C GLU A 142 17.09 -19.92 9.19
N TRP A 143 16.11 -19.46 9.98
CA TRP A 143 16.17 -19.49 11.43
C TRP A 143 14.82 -19.83 12.07
N TYR A 144 14.87 -20.36 13.28
CA TYR A 144 13.71 -20.65 14.12
C TYR A 144 14.02 -20.39 15.59
N PHE A 145 13.06 -19.85 16.33
CA PHE A 145 13.19 -19.65 17.77
C PHE A 145 12.22 -20.52 18.55
N ASP A 146 12.75 -21.46 19.34
CA ASP A 146 11.97 -22.25 20.30
C ASP A 146 11.81 -21.46 21.60
N SER A 147 10.67 -20.79 21.76
CA SER A 147 10.37 -19.96 22.94
C SER A 147 10.31 -20.80 24.22
N SER A 148 9.86 -22.05 24.14
CA SER A 148 9.73 -22.94 25.30
C SER A 148 11.10 -23.31 25.90
N LYS A 149 12.15 -23.31 25.08
CA LYS A 149 13.54 -23.65 25.48
C LYS A 149 14.45 -22.43 25.52
N SER A 150 14.01 -21.28 24.99
CA SER A 150 14.83 -20.09 24.73
C SER A 150 16.06 -20.43 23.88
N ILE A 151 15.85 -21.21 22.82
CA ILE A 151 16.90 -21.61 21.89
C ILE A 151 16.60 -21.04 20.50
N LEU A 152 17.59 -20.34 19.95
CA LEU A 152 17.61 -19.90 18.56
C LEU A 152 18.36 -20.95 17.73
N TYR A 153 17.72 -21.41 16.67
CA TYR A 153 18.31 -22.28 15.66
C TYR A 153 18.53 -21.50 14.37
N VAL A 154 19.67 -21.71 13.74
CA VAL A 154 20.02 -21.05 12.46
C VAL A 154 20.65 -22.08 11.55
N TYR A 155 20.20 -22.13 10.30
CA TYR A 155 20.90 -22.78 9.21
C TYR A 155 21.72 -21.69 8.48
N PRO A 156 23.01 -21.53 8.78
CA PRO A 156 23.80 -20.43 8.22
C PRO A 156 23.96 -20.54 6.71
N TYR A 157 24.11 -19.42 6.03
CA TYR A 157 24.55 -19.43 4.64
C TYR A 157 25.93 -20.03 4.49
N GLU A 158 26.24 -20.57 3.32
CA GLU A 158 27.59 -21.03 2.99
C GLU A 158 28.59 -19.89 3.24
N ASN A 159 29.68 -20.19 3.95
CA ASN A 159 30.71 -19.22 4.37
C ASN A 159 30.31 -18.23 5.48
N MET A 160 29.14 -18.33 6.09
CA MET A 160 28.80 -17.53 7.27
C MET A 160 29.45 -18.09 8.52
N VAL A 161 30.27 -17.27 9.21
CA VAL A 161 31.01 -17.68 10.43
C VAL A 161 30.33 -17.09 11.66
N LEU A 162 29.65 -17.92 12.43
CA LEU A 162 28.87 -17.47 13.59
C LEU A 162 29.69 -17.13 14.84
N THR A 163 30.95 -17.57 14.94
CA THR A 163 31.73 -17.52 16.19
C THR A 163 31.93 -16.11 16.76
N ASN A 164 32.00 -15.10 15.93
CA ASN A 164 32.11 -13.70 16.37
C ASN A 164 31.12 -12.79 15.63
N ALA A 165 30.12 -13.37 15.03
CA ALA A 165 29.13 -12.63 14.28
C ALA A 165 28.29 -11.73 15.20
N LEU A 166 27.94 -10.55 14.72
CA LEU A 166 26.97 -9.68 15.37
C LEU A 166 25.57 -10.23 15.06
N VAL A 167 24.92 -10.83 16.05
CA VAL A 167 23.58 -11.38 15.92
C VAL A 167 22.58 -10.42 16.58
N GLU A 168 21.65 -9.92 15.79
CA GLU A 168 20.64 -8.95 16.20
C GLU A 168 19.24 -9.46 15.88
N TYR A 169 18.28 -9.24 16.76
CA TYR A 169 16.86 -9.46 16.48
C TYR A 169 16.07 -8.18 16.74
N THR A 170 15.04 -7.91 15.97
CA THR A 170 14.19 -6.74 16.14
C THR A 170 13.34 -6.86 17.40
N ALA A 171 13.14 -5.74 18.11
CA ALA A 171 12.46 -5.69 19.41
C ALA A 171 11.52 -4.50 19.58
N LEU A 172 11.54 -3.54 18.65
CA LEU A 172 10.73 -2.33 18.69
C LEU A 172 9.89 -2.21 17.41
N ASN A 173 8.67 -1.71 17.54
CA ASN A 173 7.81 -1.36 16.40
C ASN A 173 8.08 0.08 15.91
N HIS A 174 8.49 0.96 16.84
CA HIS A 174 8.75 2.38 16.59
C HIS A 174 10.16 2.76 17.01
N LEU A 175 10.80 3.68 16.30
CA LEU A 175 12.12 4.22 16.64
C LEU A 175 12.03 5.66 17.14
N ILE A 176 11.14 6.45 16.55
CA ILE A 176 10.82 7.82 16.99
C ILE A 176 9.31 8.00 16.97
N GLU A 177 8.77 8.52 18.05
CA GLU A 177 7.40 8.99 18.15
C GLU A 177 7.41 10.47 18.51
N ILE A 178 6.77 11.32 17.71
CA ILE A 178 6.58 12.76 17.94
C ILE A 178 5.08 12.96 18.12
N LYS A 179 4.66 13.12 19.37
CA LYS A 179 3.22 13.21 19.73
C LYS A 179 2.96 14.47 20.54
N GLY A 180 2.33 15.46 19.90
CA GLY A 180 1.75 16.62 20.57
C GLY A 180 0.34 16.34 21.08
N SER A 181 -0.36 17.39 21.49
CA SER A 181 -1.78 17.35 21.82
C SER A 181 -2.60 18.22 20.86
N SER A 182 -3.91 18.10 20.88
CA SER A 182 -4.81 18.93 20.06
C SER A 182 -4.66 20.43 20.33
N ASP A 183 -4.24 20.81 21.53
CA ASP A 183 -4.14 22.20 21.97
C ASP A 183 -2.69 22.70 21.99
N ASP A 184 -1.71 21.78 21.91
CA ASP A 184 -0.28 22.09 21.95
C ASP A 184 0.47 21.13 20.99
N ALA A 185 0.50 21.51 19.73
CA ALA A 185 1.20 20.76 18.70
C ALA A 185 2.72 20.90 18.86
N ILE A 186 3.45 19.80 18.65
CA ILE A 186 4.92 19.85 18.60
C ILE A 186 5.34 20.43 17.24
N SER A 187 6.19 21.45 17.26
CA SER A 187 6.66 22.12 16.04
C SER A 187 8.17 22.08 15.86
N ASP A 188 8.60 22.38 14.63
CA ASP A 188 9.99 22.65 14.25
C ASP A 188 10.99 21.49 14.53
N ILE A 189 10.51 20.25 14.58
CA ILE A 189 11.40 19.08 14.71
C ILE A 189 12.01 18.73 13.34
N ASN A 190 13.32 18.63 13.31
CA ASN A 190 14.09 18.28 12.12
C ASN A 190 14.87 16.99 12.32
N LEU A 191 14.49 15.93 11.61
CA LEU A 191 15.24 14.68 11.51
C LEU A 191 16.05 14.74 10.22
N LYS A 192 17.38 14.78 10.32
CA LYS A 192 18.23 14.95 9.14
C LYS A 192 19.46 14.04 9.19
N GLY A 193 19.75 13.37 8.06
CA GLY A 193 20.95 12.58 7.88
C GLY A 193 21.03 11.37 8.82
N LEU A 194 19.89 10.78 9.19
CA LEU A 194 19.79 9.62 10.07
C LEU A 194 19.51 8.36 9.25
N ARG A 195 19.93 7.21 9.78
CA ARG A 195 19.52 5.91 9.26
C ARG A 195 18.63 5.22 10.29
N PHE A 196 17.45 4.78 9.84
CA PHE A 196 16.47 4.05 10.63
C PHE A 196 16.38 2.61 10.14
N GLN A 197 16.54 1.63 11.04
CA GLN A 197 16.49 0.23 10.66
C GLN A 197 16.10 -0.72 11.80
N HIS A 198 15.74 -1.95 11.42
CA HIS A 198 15.45 -3.06 12.32
C HIS A 198 14.24 -2.84 13.23
N THR A 199 13.04 -2.64 12.66
CA THR A 199 11.78 -2.71 13.44
C THR A 199 11.13 -4.08 13.29
N ASN A 200 10.23 -4.44 14.21
CA ASN A 200 9.42 -5.65 14.11
C ASN A 200 8.47 -5.58 12.90
N ARG A 201 8.06 -6.74 12.42
CA ARG A 201 6.94 -6.87 11.50
C ARG A 201 5.64 -6.57 12.22
N THR A 202 4.77 -5.77 11.59
CA THR A 202 3.57 -5.20 12.25
C THR A 202 2.26 -5.81 11.76
N PHE A 203 2.30 -6.82 10.91
CA PHE A 203 1.14 -7.39 10.24
C PHE A 203 0.09 -8.03 11.18
N MET A 204 0.42 -8.33 12.42
CA MET A 204 -0.52 -8.84 13.44
C MET A 204 -0.90 -7.80 14.51
N GLU A 205 -0.45 -6.56 14.38
CA GLU A 205 -0.89 -5.46 15.24
C GLU A 205 -2.39 -5.13 15.02
N THR A 206 -2.91 -4.20 15.79
CA THR A 206 -4.30 -3.74 15.61
C THR A 206 -4.42 -2.92 14.34
N TYR A 207 -5.24 -3.38 13.42
CA TYR A 207 -5.58 -2.70 12.17
C TYR A 207 -6.91 -1.98 12.29
N GLU A 208 -6.98 -0.80 11.67
CA GLU A 208 -8.21 -0.04 11.55
C GLU A 208 -8.64 0.05 10.07
N PRO A 209 -9.95 0.04 9.78
CA PRO A 209 -10.43 0.25 8.43
C PRO A 209 -10.23 1.73 8.02
N LEU A 210 -9.68 1.94 6.85
CA LEU A 210 -9.79 3.22 6.18
C LEU A 210 -11.20 3.39 5.61
N LEU A 211 -11.60 4.64 5.40
CA LEU A 211 -12.92 4.95 4.89
C LEU A 211 -13.18 4.29 3.53
N ARG A 212 -14.45 3.96 3.31
CA ARG A 212 -15.00 3.52 2.03
C ARG A 212 -14.45 2.20 1.52
N SER A 213 -13.78 1.38 2.43
CA SER A 213 -13.21 0.07 2.11
C SER A 213 -12.34 0.12 0.83
N ASP A 214 -11.45 -0.64 0.64
CA ASP A 214 -10.82 -1.94 0.74
C ASP A 214 -9.44 -1.85 1.40
N TRP A 215 -9.25 -1.08 2.42
CA TRP A 215 -7.96 -0.91 3.06
C TRP A 215 -8.09 -0.90 4.58
N MET A 216 -7.35 -1.81 5.20
CA MET A 216 -7.06 -1.77 6.64
C MET A 216 -5.62 -1.30 6.81
N ILE A 217 -5.32 -0.54 7.85
CA ILE A 217 -3.97 -0.04 8.11
C ILE A 217 -3.60 -0.17 9.59
N TYR A 218 -2.34 -0.54 9.85
CA TYR A 218 -1.73 -0.35 11.16
C TYR A 218 -1.33 1.13 11.32
N ARG A 219 -1.86 1.79 12.37
CA ARG A 219 -1.55 3.20 12.68
C ARG A 219 -0.24 3.29 13.47
N GLY A 220 0.87 3.07 12.77
CA GLY A 220 2.20 3.12 13.34
C GLY A 220 3.28 3.01 12.26
N ALA A 221 4.52 3.37 12.59
CA ALA A 221 5.68 3.34 11.71
C ALA A 221 6.98 3.43 12.48
N ALA A 222 8.12 3.25 11.80
CA ALA A 222 9.43 3.50 12.41
C ALA A 222 9.57 4.96 12.90
N VAL A 223 9.05 5.93 12.13
CA VAL A 223 8.89 7.33 12.57
C VAL A 223 7.40 7.69 12.52
N PHE A 224 6.84 7.97 13.67
CA PHE A 224 5.43 8.28 13.86
C PHE A 224 5.24 9.74 14.32
N LEU A 225 4.33 10.47 13.66
CA LEU A 225 4.03 11.86 13.96
C LEU A 225 2.52 12.04 14.19
N GLU A 226 2.16 12.70 15.26
CA GLU A 226 0.77 13.04 15.58
C GLU A 226 0.71 14.40 16.31
N ASN A 227 -0.19 15.27 15.91
CA ASN A 227 -0.29 16.64 16.38
C ASN A 227 1.04 17.40 16.24
N THR A 228 1.51 17.52 14.97
CA THR A 228 2.77 18.20 14.67
C THR A 228 2.60 19.31 13.63
N GLU A 229 3.47 20.31 13.69
CA GLU A 229 3.53 21.42 12.74
C GLU A 229 4.99 21.68 12.29
N ASP A 230 5.18 22.08 11.04
CA ASP A 230 6.46 22.54 10.48
C ASP A 230 7.65 21.59 10.74
N CYS A 231 7.40 20.27 10.78
CA CYS A 231 8.41 19.24 10.98
C CYS A 231 9.04 18.81 9.66
N ASN A 232 10.28 18.35 9.72
CA ASN A 232 11.02 17.92 8.54
C ASN A 232 11.74 16.58 8.76
N ILE A 233 11.69 15.70 7.75
CA ILE A 233 12.45 14.45 7.67
C ILE A 233 13.25 14.52 6.36
N MET A 234 14.57 14.76 6.46
CA MET A 234 15.38 15.11 5.29
C MET A 234 16.66 14.29 5.23
N ASP A 235 17.05 13.91 4.01
CA ASP A 235 18.33 13.23 3.73
C ASP A 235 18.56 12.00 4.62
N CYS A 236 17.49 11.29 5.00
CA CYS A 236 17.52 10.12 5.85
C CYS A 236 17.46 8.84 5.03
N GLU A 237 17.88 7.74 5.63
CA GLU A 237 17.79 6.40 5.07
C GLU A 237 16.89 5.53 5.97
N PHE A 238 15.89 4.90 5.37
CA PHE A 238 14.98 3.96 6.02
C PHE A 238 15.14 2.59 5.35
N THR A 239 15.57 1.59 6.10
CA THR A 239 15.81 0.26 5.52
C THR A 239 15.63 -0.86 6.54
N ASN A 240 15.29 -2.04 6.05
CA ASN A 240 15.09 -3.23 6.87
C ASN A 240 14.11 -2.97 8.03
N LEU A 241 12.96 -2.40 7.67
CA LEU A 241 11.87 -2.13 8.59
C LEU A 241 10.78 -3.19 8.43
N GLY A 242 10.23 -3.67 9.53
CA GLY A 242 9.20 -4.72 9.49
C GLY A 242 7.79 -4.21 9.17
N GLY A 243 7.55 -2.90 9.23
CA GLY A 243 6.27 -2.24 8.97
C GLY A 243 6.40 -0.98 8.11
N ASN A 244 5.54 0.01 8.36
CA ASN A 244 5.59 1.32 7.70
C ASN A 244 6.85 2.10 8.10
N ALA A 245 7.40 2.90 7.18
CA ALA A 245 8.59 3.70 7.49
C ALA A 245 8.22 5.04 8.17
N ILE A 246 7.30 5.82 7.61
CA ILE A 246 6.87 7.13 8.13
C ILE A 246 5.34 7.18 8.16
N PHE A 247 4.77 7.62 9.29
CA PHE A 247 3.31 7.75 9.44
C PHE A 247 2.94 9.08 10.10
N ALA A 248 2.22 9.92 9.37
CA ALA A 248 1.60 11.15 9.87
C ALA A 248 0.13 10.89 10.20
N SER A 249 -0.17 10.79 11.50
CA SER A 249 -1.48 10.46 12.07
C SER A 249 -2.25 11.72 12.47
N GLY A 250 -3.52 11.80 12.11
CA GLY A 250 -4.39 12.89 12.57
C GLY A 250 -3.88 14.28 12.20
N TYR A 251 -3.89 15.21 13.13
CA TYR A 251 -3.44 16.57 12.89
C TYR A 251 -1.94 16.66 12.60
N ASN A 252 -1.59 17.00 11.38
CA ASN A 252 -0.21 17.35 10.99
C ASN A 252 -0.27 18.50 9.98
N ARG A 253 0.60 19.50 10.12
CA ARG A 253 0.68 20.67 9.24
C ARG A 253 2.09 20.86 8.72
N ASN A 254 2.20 21.10 7.42
CA ASN A 254 3.45 21.46 6.76
C ASN A 254 4.61 20.45 7.00
N LEU A 255 4.32 19.17 7.22
CA LEU A 255 5.36 18.14 7.31
C LEU A 255 6.06 18.01 5.95
N ASN A 256 7.38 18.13 5.92
CA ASN A 256 8.20 17.96 4.73
C ASN A 256 9.05 16.69 4.84
N ILE A 257 8.88 15.77 3.87
CA ILE A 257 9.64 14.52 3.73
C ILE A 257 10.43 14.61 2.44
N GLU A 258 11.74 14.90 2.51
CA GLU A 258 12.52 15.28 1.36
C GLU A 258 13.90 14.61 1.29
N GLY A 259 14.29 14.15 0.09
CA GLY A 259 15.64 13.64 -0.17
C GLY A 259 15.95 12.32 0.52
N ASN A 260 14.94 11.57 0.97
CA ASN A 260 15.15 10.33 1.71
C ASN A 260 15.28 9.12 0.77
N HIS A 261 15.99 8.10 1.22
CA HIS A 261 16.04 6.78 0.60
C HIS A 261 15.28 5.78 1.50
N ILE A 262 14.14 5.28 1.01
CA ILE A 262 13.23 4.40 1.77
C ILE A 262 13.09 3.08 1.01
N TYR A 263 13.58 2.00 1.59
CA TYR A 263 13.60 0.70 0.93
C TYR A 263 13.63 -0.47 1.93
N ASN A 264 13.33 -1.68 1.46
CA ASN A 264 13.25 -2.89 2.27
C ASN A 264 12.34 -2.70 3.49
N CYS A 265 11.11 -2.23 3.24
CA CYS A 265 10.09 -2.07 4.28
C CYS A 265 9.03 -3.16 4.19
N GLY A 266 8.59 -3.67 5.32
CA GLY A 266 7.55 -4.69 5.41
C GLY A 266 6.18 -4.21 4.95
N ALA A 267 5.91 -2.91 5.07
CA ALA A 267 4.65 -2.28 4.68
C ALA A 267 4.87 -1.01 3.81
N SER A 268 4.08 0.03 3.98
CA SER A 268 4.14 1.27 3.18
C SER A 268 5.33 2.17 3.56
N ALA A 269 5.77 3.00 2.61
CA ALA A 269 6.87 3.92 2.89
C ALA A 269 6.40 5.19 3.63
N VAL A 270 5.43 5.93 3.10
CA VAL A 270 4.92 7.17 3.71
C VAL A 270 3.40 7.11 3.78
N CYS A 271 2.83 7.36 4.96
CA CYS A 271 1.40 7.38 5.19
C CYS A 271 0.94 8.72 5.77
N PHE A 272 -0.06 9.33 5.14
CA PHE A 272 -0.82 10.47 5.67
C PHE A 272 -2.24 9.99 5.94
N VAL A 273 -2.63 9.86 7.21
CA VAL A 273 -3.92 9.30 7.58
C VAL A 273 -4.58 10.15 8.67
N GLY A 274 -5.66 10.84 8.31
CA GLY A 274 -6.48 11.59 9.25
C GLY A 274 -7.20 10.70 10.26
N LEU A 275 -7.89 11.31 11.20
CA LEU A 275 -8.76 10.59 12.13
C LEU A 275 -10.18 10.48 11.55
N PRO A 276 -10.88 9.36 11.73
CA PRO A 276 -12.25 9.18 11.26
C PRO A 276 -13.24 10.26 11.74
N ASP A 277 -13.00 10.82 12.93
CA ASP A 277 -13.83 11.90 13.49
C ASP A 277 -13.78 13.20 12.67
N ALA A 278 -12.78 13.37 11.82
CA ALA A 278 -12.70 14.49 10.90
C ALA A 278 -13.68 14.37 9.73
N VAL A 279 -14.23 13.18 9.49
CA VAL A 279 -15.10 12.89 8.34
C VAL A 279 -16.56 13.02 8.73
N ARG A 280 -17.37 13.57 7.83
CA ARG A 280 -18.83 13.66 7.95
C ARG A 280 -19.49 12.44 7.34
N SER A 281 -20.48 11.86 7.99
CA SER A 281 -21.17 10.67 7.52
C SER A 281 -20.21 9.56 7.06
N PRO A 282 -19.31 9.06 7.92
CA PRO A 282 -18.34 8.03 7.55
C PRO A 282 -19.00 6.68 7.31
N SER A 283 -18.46 5.90 6.38
CA SER A 283 -18.75 4.48 6.20
C SER A 283 -17.44 3.73 5.98
N TYR A 284 -17.38 2.43 6.29
CA TYR A 284 -16.13 1.69 6.33
C TYR A 284 -16.13 0.44 5.45
N ASN A 285 -17.30 -0.14 5.19
CA ASN A 285 -17.40 -1.37 4.42
C ASN A 285 -18.01 -1.12 3.04
N TYR A 286 -17.62 -1.90 2.04
CA TYR A 286 -18.04 -1.73 0.65
C TYR A 286 -19.57 -1.69 0.45
N HIS A 287 -20.31 -2.49 1.19
CA HIS A 287 -21.78 -2.54 1.11
C HIS A 287 -22.48 -1.56 2.06
N GLU A 288 -21.70 -0.85 2.87
CA GLU A 288 -22.22 0.14 3.81
C GLU A 288 -22.51 1.45 3.06
N PHE A 289 -23.71 1.97 3.25
CA PHE A 289 -24.12 3.27 2.73
C PHE A 289 -25.01 3.96 3.74
N ILE A 290 -25.05 5.28 3.64
CA ILE A 290 -25.93 6.13 4.47
C ILE A 290 -27.11 6.55 3.60
N ASP A 291 -28.33 6.44 4.13
CA ASP A 291 -29.52 6.94 3.39
C ASP A 291 -29.29 8.40 3.01
N PHE A 292 -29.58 8.72 1.77
CA PHE A 292 -29.38 10.06 1.22
C PHE A 292 -29.99 11.19 2.08
N LYS A 293 -31.12 10.92 2.73
CA LYS A 293 -31.80 11.88 3.61
C LYS A 293 -31.08 12.13 4.92
N GLU A 294 -30.18 11.23 5.32
CA GLU A 294 -29.42 11.28 6.56
C GLU A 294 -27.99 11.78 6.37
N ILE A 295 -27.55 11.96 5.11
CA ILE A 295 -26.22 12.45 4.80
C ILE A 295 -26.05 13.89 5.30
N ASP A 296 -24.97 14.15 6.05
CA ASP A 296 -24.54 15.52 6.36
C ASP A 296 -24.11 16.23 5.07
N THR A 297 -24.85 17.22 4.63
CA THR A 297 -24.59 17.99 3.40
C THR A 297 -23.65 19.16 3.59
N THR A 298 -23.05 19.34 4.78
CA THR A 298 -22.03 20.36 5.01
C THR A 298 -20.74 19.98 4.27
N LYS A 299 -20.16 20.88 3.48
CA LYS A 299 -18.92 20.64 2.75
C LYS A 299 -17.72 20.49 3.66
N GLY A 300 -16.81 19.61 3.27
CA GLY A 300 -15.49 19.47 3.85
C GLY A 300 -15.48 18.76 5.20
N PRO A 301 -14.38 18.90 5.95
CA PRO A 301 -14.15 18.17 7.19
C PRO A 301 -15.05 18.65 8.34
N LYS A 302 -15.21 17.76 9.35
CA LYS A 302 -15.95 18.04 10.59
C LYS A 302 -15.03 18.62 11.67
N THR A 303 -13.80 18.11 11.75
CA THR A 303 -12.76 18.58 12.66
C THR A 303 -11.47 18.92 11.91
N ARG A 304 -10.41 19.29 12.63
CA ARG A 304 -9.10 19.58 12.04
C ARG A 304 -8.11 18.41 12.08
N ASP A 305 -8.54 17.24 12.50
CA ASP A 305 -7.69 16.11 12.86
C ASP A 305 -7.27 15.28 11.63
N TYR A 306 -6.60 15.93 10.68
CA TYR A 306 -6.10 15.32 9.44
C TYR A 306 -4.87 16.06 8.92
N PRO A 307 -3.99 15.39 8.12
CA PRO A 307 -2.81 16.03 7.55
C PRO A 307 -3.15 17.06 6.48
N VAL A 308 -2.49 18.24 6.53
CA VAL A 308 -2.69 19.31 5.55
C VAL A 308 -1.36 19.95 5.15
N LYS A 309 -1.21 20.26 3.84
CA LYS A 309 -0.05 20.92 3.24
C LYS A 309 1.28 20.19 3.51
N CYS A 310 1.22 18.87 3.67
CA CYS A 310 2.41 18.04 3.80
C CYS A 310 3.00 17.72 2.43
N LYS A 311 4.31 17.44 2.38
CA LYS A 311 5.05 17.20 1.14
C LYS A 311 5.88 15.94 1.21
N VAL A 312 5.92 15.20 0.11
CA VAL A 312 6.85 14.10 -0.16
C VAL A 312 7.60 14.48 -1.44
N ASN A 313 8.82 14.92 -1.29
CA ASN A 313 9.58 15.51 -2.41
C ASN A 313 10.96 14.90 -2.56
N ASN A 314 11.36 14.59 -3.81
CA ASN A 314 12.71 14.14 -4.15
C ASN A 314 13.19 12.92 -3.35
N ASN A 315 12.32 11.95 -3.08
CA ASN A 315 12.67 10.70 -2.39
C ASN A 315 12.87 9.56 -3.40
N LEU A 316 13.72 8.61 -3.02
CA LEU A 316 13.87 7.32 -3.68
C LEU A 316 13.16 6.26 -2.82
N ILE A 317 12.09 5.66 -3.35
CA ILE A 317 11.24 4.69 -2.64
C ILE A 317 11.17 3.41 -3.46
N HIS A 318 11.60 2.28 -2.88
CA HIS A 318 11.54 1.00 -3.59
C HIS A 318 11.60 -0.20 -2.65
N ASN A 319 11.28 -1.40 -3.16
CA ASN A 319 11.27 -2.64 -2.39
C ASN A 319 10.51 -2.51 -1.07
N ILE A 320 9.28 -2.05 -1.14
CA ILE A 320 8.38 -1.94 0.01
C ILE A 320 7.30 -3.02 -0.04
N GLY A 321 6.54 -3.19 1.04
CA GLY A 321 5.51 -4.21 1.10
C GLY A 321 6.07 -5.63 1.05
N LEU A 322 7.24 -5.86 1.63
CA LEU A 322 7.88 -7.17 1.61
C LEU A 322 7.05 -8.22 2.37
N VAL A 323 6.36 -7.80 3.41
CA VAL A 323 5.49 -8.65 4.24
C VAL A 323 4.02 -8.40 3.88
N GLU A 324 3.55 -7.18 4.07
CA GLU A 324 2.18 -6.76 3.79
C GLU A 324 2.01 -6.42 2.30
N LYS A 325 0.90 -6.87 1.69
CA LYS A 325 0.67 -6.65 0.25
C LYS A 325 -0.33 -5.53 -0.04
N GLN A 326 -1.02 -5.01 0.97
CA GLN A 326 -1.88 -3.84 0.86
C GLN A 326 -1.09 -2.58 1.22
N THR A 327 -0.20 -2.14 0.34
CA THR A 327 0.79 -1.09 0.60
C THR A 327 0.94 -0.10 -0.55
N ALA A 328 1.48 1.07 -0.24
CA ALA A 328 1.81 2.09 -1.22
C ALA A 328 3.14 2.78 -0.89
N GLY A 329 3.82 3.29 -1.92
CA GLY A 329 4.96 4.18 -1.71
C GLY A 329 4.54 5.45 -0.97
N VAL A 330 3.42 6.04 -1.37
CA VAL A 330 2.77 7.14 -0.63
C VAL A 330 1.28 6.82 -0.48
N GLN A 331 0.82 6.65 0.74
CA GLN A 331 -0.58 6.41 1.11
C GLN A 331 -1.21 7.68 1.65
N ILE A 332 -2.35 8.09 1.08
CA ILE A 332 -3.10 9.28 1.48
C ILE A 332 -4.54 8.86 1.79
N SER A 333 -5.02 9.19 2.99
CA SER A 333 -6.39 8.94 3.41
C SER A 333 -6.85 10.01 4.40
N MET A 334 -8.04 10.56 4.25
CA MET A 334 -8.55 11.61 5.12
C MET A 334 -7.54 12.76 5.28
N ALA A 335 -7.08 13.33 4.16
CA ALA A 335 -6.04 14.37 4.13
C ALA A 335 -6.37 15.45 3.10
N MET A 336 -5.66 16.57 3.10
CA MET A 336 -5.93 17.69 2.22
C MET A 336 -4.62 18.38 1.80
N ASN A 337 -4.54 18.80 0.52
CA ASN A 337 -3.40 19.57 0.02
C ASN A 337 -2.05 18.87 0.24
N ILE A 338 -1.97 17.58 0.00
CA ILE A 338 -0.71 16.82 0.03
C ILE A 338 -0.02 16.96 -1.33
N THR A 339 1.27 17.29 -1.33
CA THR A 339 2.10 17.35 -2.54
C THR A 339 3.04 16.16 -2.57
N VAL A 340 2.98 15.37 -3.66
CA VAL A 340 3.92 14.27 -3.94
C VAL A 340 4.65 14.62 -5.23
N SER A 341 5.93 14.97 -5.13
CA SER A 341 6.66 15.52 -6.28
C SER A 341 8.09 15.04 -6.38
N HIS A 342 8.57 14.87 -7.63
CA HIS A 342 9.98 14.54 -7.94
C HIS A 342 10.47 13.24 -7.28
N ASN A 343 9.60 12.29 -6.98
CA ASN A 343 9.98 11.00 -6.40
C ASN A 343 10.20 9.95 -7.49
N SER A 344 11.12 9.03 -7.23
CA SER A 344 11.22 7.76 -7.96
C SER A 344 10.64 6.65 -7.06
N ILE A 345 9.58 5.97 -7.55
CA ILE A 345 8.86 4.94 -6.77
C ILE A 345 8.75 3.68 -7.63
N TYR A 346 9.30 2.56 -7.16
CA TYR A 346 9.28 1.31 -7.91
C TYR A 346 9.41 0.07 -7.02
N ASP A 347 9.24 -1.11 -7.59
CA ASP A 347 9.24 -2.41 -6.90
C ASP A 347 8.24 -2.44 -5.74
N VAL A 348 6.97 -2.21 -6.07
CA VAL A 348 5.88 -2.11 -5.10
C VAL A 348 4.82 -3.19 -5.39
N PRO A 349 4.36 -3.93 -4.38
CA PRO A 349 3.41 -5.03 -4.58
C PRO A 349 2.02 -4.55 -5.00
N ARG A 350 1.63 -3.31 -4.68
CA ARG A 350 0.35 -2.73 -5.06
C ARG A 350 0.53 -1.38 -5.75
N ALA A 351 0.29 -0.25 -5.13
CA ALA A 351 0.32 1.06 -5.77
C ALA A 351 1.59 1.84 -5.42
N GLY A 352 2.15 2.56 -6.38
CA GLY A 352 3.22 3.52 -6.08
C GLY A 352 2.71 4.70 -5.26
N ILE A 353 1.60 5.29 -5.67
CA ILE A 353 0.90 6.37 -4.95
C ILE A 353 -0.57 6.00 -4.86
N ASN A 354 -1.15 6.09 -3.67
CA ASN A 354 -2.55 5.74 -3.44
C ASN A 354 -3.30 6.84 -2.68
N ILE A 355 -4.49 7.20 -3.18
CA ILE A 355 -5.47 8.02 -2.46
C ILE A 355 -6.68 7.15 -2.18
N SER A 356 -6.93 6.82 -0.89
CA SER A 356 -7.96 5.86 -0.52
C SER A 356 -9.38 6.35 -0.75
N GLU A 357 -9.62 7.64 -0.61
CA GLU A 357 -10.92 8.26 -0.84
C GLU A 357 -10.76 9.75 -1.19
N GLY A 358 -11.83 10.39 -1.67
CA GLY A 358 -11.78 11.76 -2.19
C GLY A 358 -11.73 12.88 -1.15
N THR A 359 -11.56 12.59 0.12
CA THR A 359 -11.49 13.59 1.19
C THR A 359 -10.11 14.25 1.25
N TRP A 360 -9.95 15.48 1.17
CA TRP A 360 -10.82 16.60 0.78
C TRP A 360 -10.25 17.25 -0.46
N GLY A 361 -9.32 16.52 -1.11
CA GLY A 361 -8.70 16.90 -2.37
C GLY A 361 -7.59 17.95 -2.23
N GLY A 362 -7.35 18.67 -3.33
CA GLY A 362 -6.28 19.65 -3.42
C GLY A 362 -4.88 19.02 -3.46
N HIS A 363 -4.80 17.72 -3.63
CA HIS A 363 -3.51 17.04 -3.77
C HIS A 363 -2.84 17.40 -5.09
N ILE A 364 -1.52 17.47 -5.08
CA ILE A 364 -0.69 17.70 -6.28
C ILE A 364 0.28 16.54 -6.41
N ILE A 365 0.12 15.76 -7.47
CA ILE A 365 0.97 14.62 -7.81
C ILE A 365 1.70 14.99 -9.10
N GLU A 366 2.99 15.34 -9.00
CA GLU A 366 3.69 15.89 -10.14
C GLU A 366 5.18 15.51 -10.23
N TYR A 367 5.70 15.41 -11.45
CA TYR A 367 7.12 15.13 -11.73
C TYR A 367 7.64 13.85 -11.07
N ASN A 368 6.78 12.86 -10.81
CA ASN A 368 7.20 11.58 -10.29
C ASN A 368 7.51 10.59 -11.42
N ASP A 369 8.46 9.71 -11.18
CA ASP A 369 8.72 8.51 -11.97
C ASP A 369 8.26 7.28 -11.18
N VAL A 370 7.14 6.67 -11.61
CA VAL A 370 6.50 5.56 -10.91
C VAL A 370 6.41 4.37 -11.86
N PHE A 371 7.07 3.27 -11.51
CA PHE A 371 7.15 2.11 -12.37
C PHE A 371 7.31 0.81 -11.59
N ASN A 372 7.17 -0.34 -12.26
CA ASN A 372 7.26 -1.66 -11.66
C ASN A 372 6.40 -1.80 -10.39
N THR A 373 5.13 -1.51 -10.54
CA THR A 373 4.12 -1.57 -9.48
C THR A 373 3.11 -2.68 -9.75
N VAL A 374 2.23 -2.97 -8.81
CA VAL A 374 1.21 -4.03 -8.90
C VAL A 374 1.86 -5.42 -9.08
N LEU A 375 2.98 -5.68 -8.37
CA LEU A 375 3.76 -6.91 -8.53
C LEU A 375 3.10 -8.13 -7.86
N ALA A 376 2.20 -7.92 -6.90
CA ALA A 376 1.54 -9.00 -6.17
C ALA A 376 0.03 -8.78 -6.01
N SER A 377 -0.52 -7.72 -6.54
CA SER A 377 -1.96 -7.45 -6.52
C SER A 377 -2.52 -7.35 -7.93
N SER A 378 -3.85 -7.27 -8.05
CA SER A 378 -4.55 -7.05 -9.32
C SER A 378 -5.51 -5.86 -9.19
N ASP A 379 -6.02 -5.37 -10.33
CA ASP A 379 -7.01 -4.27 -10.41
C ASP A 379 -6.55 -2.96 -9.74
N HIS A 380 -5.26 -2.64 -9.87
CA HIS A 380 -4.64 -1.43 -9.33
C HIS A 380 -3.72 -0.78 -10.36
N GLY A 381 -3.13 0.38 -10.00
CA GLY A 381 -2.26 1.15 -10.88
C GLY A 381 -0.98 1.65 -10.21
N ALA A 382 -0.08 2.23 -11.03
CA ALA A 382 1.07 2.97 -10.51
C ALA A 382 0.60 4.13 -9.63
N PHE A 383 -0.38 4.90 -10.10
CA PHE A 383 -1.26 5.72 -9.26
C PHE A 383 -2.61 5.02 -9.14
N ASN A 384 -3.15 4.95 -7.93
CA ASN A 384 -4.48 4.37 -7.67
C ASN A 384 -5.29 5.27 -6.74
N SER A 385 -6.58 5.39 -6.99
CA SER A 385 -7.52 6.06 -6.09
C SER A 385 -8.91 5.44 -6.17
N TRP A 386 -9.68 5.64 -5.12
CA TRP A 386 -11.13 5.48 -5.16
C TRP A 386 -11.78 6.67 -4.44
N GLY A 387 -13.07 6.87 -4.63
CA GLY A 387 -13.75 8.05 -4.12
C GLY A 387 -15.04 7.76 -3.39
N ARG A 388 -15.38 6.53 -3.13
CA ARG A 388 -16.64 6.11 -2.48
C ARG A 388 -17.08 7.04 -1.34
N ASP A 389 -17.31 8.30 -1.69
CA ASP A 389 -17.56 9.41 -0.77
C ASP A 389 -18.92 9.25 -0.07
N ARG A 390 -19.28 10.16 0.85
CA ARG A 390 -20.45 10.02 1.74
C ARG A 390 -21.78 9.77 1.04
N PHE A 391 -21.91 10.14 -0.23
CA PHE A 391 -23.08 9.88 -1.06
C PHE A 391 -22.99 8.56 -1.85
N TRP A 392 -21.92 7.82 -1.72
CA TRP A 392 -21.71 6.55 -2.40
C TRP A 392 -22.83 5.55 -2.07
N HIS A 393 -23.30 4.89 -3.14
CA HIS A 393 -24.27 3.80 -3.03
C HIS A 393 -23.82 2.63 -3.91
N PRO A 394 -23.83 1.38 -3.44
CA PRO A 394 -23.40 0.22 -4.22
C PRO A 394 -24.32 -0.09 -5.41
N ASP A 395 -25.58 0.35 -5.37
CA ASP A 395 -26.47 0.30 -6.54
C ASP A 395 -26.23 1.51 -7.45
N ARG A 396 -25.75 1.24 -8.66
CA ARG A 396 -25.38 2.27 -9.64
C ARG A 396 -26.52 3.16 -10.09
N LYS A 397 -27.74 2.62 -10.19
CA LYS A 397 -28.91 3.41 -10.59
C LYS A 397 -29.27 4.45 -9.53
N THR A 398 -29.19 4.03 -8.27
CA THR A 398 -29.38 4.93 -7.13
C THR A 398 -28.30 5.99 -7.11
N MET A 399 -27.03 5.61 -7.32
CA MET A 399 -25.90 6.53 -7.39
C MET A 399 -26.06 7.59 -8.48
N ASP A 400 -26.39 7.17 -9.71
CA ASP A 400 -26.62 8.07 -10.84
C ASP A 400 -27.82 9.02 -10.58
N GLN A 401 -28.91 8.52 -9.99
CA GLN A 401 -30.06 9.33 -9.66
C GLN A 401 -29.76 10.39 -8.58
N ILE A 402 -29.04 10.00 -7.53
CA ILE A 402 -28.63 10.92 -6.45
C ILE A 402 -27.84 12.10 -7.03
N THR A 403 -26.86 11.81 -7.88
CA THR A 403 -25.97 12.84 -8.45
C THR A 403 -26.68 13.65 -9.54
N LYS A 404 -27.59 13.06 -10.30
CA LYS A 404 -28.44 13.77 -11.25
C LYS A 404 -29.33 14.82 -10.56
N ASP A 405 -29.94 14.44 -9.44
CA ASP A 405 -30.83 15.34 -8.69
C ASP A 405 -30.01 16.37 -7.86
N ASN A 406 -28.78 16.02 -7.50
CA ASN A 406 -27.90 16.83 -6.65
C ASN A 406 -26.47 16.88 -7.21
N PRO A 407 -26.19 17.63 -8.28
CA PRO A 407 -24.88 17.65 -8.97
C PRO A 407 -23.70 18.10 -8.08
N MET A 408 -23.98 18.72 -6.94
CA MET A 408 -22.95 19.17 -6.00
C MET A 408 -22.49 18.10 -5.00
N MET A 409 -23.12 16.91 -4.99
CA MET A 409 -22.79 15.85 -4.04
C MET A 409 -21.31 15.42 -4.10
N PRO A 410 -20.69 15.24 -5.26
CA PRO A 410 -19.27 14.88 -5.33
C PRO A 410 -18.33 15.91 -4.67
N TYR A 411 -18.75 17.17 -4.63
CA TYR A 411 -17.97 18.26 -4.02
C TYR A 411 -18.19 18.40 -2.50
N LEU A 412 -18.95 17.54 -1.86
CA LEU A 412 -19.10 17.57 -0.40
C LEU A 412 -17.82 17.05 0.29
N ASP A 413 -17.22 16.00 -0.27
CA ASP A 413 -15.95 15.44 0.21
C ASP A 413 -14.78 15.93 -0.66
N ALA A 414 -14.79 15.75 -1.95
CA ALA A 414 -13.75 16.23 -2.87
C ALA A 414 -13.88 17.75 -3.14
N ILE A 415 -13.68 18.56 -2.07
CA ILE A 415 -13.94 20.01 -2.11
C ILE A 415 -12.93 20.81 -2.93
N GLN A 416 -11.73 20.27 -3.14
CA GLN A 416 -10.67 20.85 -3.97
C GLN A 416 -10.25 19.84 -5.04
N THR A 417 -9.90 20.35 -6.22
CA THR A 417 -9.45 19.50 -7.33
C THR A 417 -8.10 18.87 -7.01
N THR A 418 -8.02 17.54 -7.16
CA THR A 418 -6.75 16.82 -7.13
C THR A 418 -6.10 16.88 -8.51
N ILE A 419 -4.83 17.26 -8.57
CA ILE A 419 -4.06 17.47 -9.79
C ILE A 419 -3.03 16.36 -9.95
N ILE A 420 -3.02 15.68 -11.10
CA ILE A 420 -2.01 14.69 -11.48
C ILE A 420 -1.37 15.19 -12.79
N ARG A 421 -0.10 15.61 -12.72
CA ARG A 421 0.53 16.23 -13.90
C ARG A 421 2.02 15.97 -14.01
N ASN A 422 2.53 15.99 -15.25
CA ASN A 422 3.96 15.90 -15.53
C ASN A 422 4.65 14.66 -14.94
N ASN A 423 3.90 13.58 -14.74
CA ASN A 423 4.46 12.32 -14.23
C ASN A 423 4.82 11.41 -15.41
N ARG A 424 5.81 10.54 -15.18
CA ARG A 424 6.08 9.35 -15.98
C ARG A 424 5.60 8.15 -15.18
N MET A 425 4.64 7.41 -15.73
CA MET A 425 4.07 6.25 -15.07
C MET A 425 4.13 5.03 -15.96
N ARG A 426 4.48 3.87 -15.38
CA ARG A 426 4.50 2.58 -16.04
C ARG A 426 4.02 1.48 -15.11
N CYS A 427 2.91 0.87 -15.45
CA CYS A 427 2.41 -0.32 -14.80
C CYS A 427 2.23 -1.44 -15.83
N ASP A 428 2.99 -2.54 -15.66
CA ASP A 428 2.94 -3.67 -16.59
C ASP A 428 1.86 -4.69 -16.20
N HIS A 429 1.27 -4.56 -15.02
CA HIS A 429 0.30 -5.49 -14.43
C HIS A 429 -1.08 -4.87 -14.15
N GLY A 430 -1.28 -3.60 -14.46
CA GLY A 430 -2.51 -2.85 -14.22
C GLY A 430 -2.53 -1.56 -15.01
N TRP A 431 -3.01 -0.48 -14.41
CA TRP A 431 -3.09 0.84 -15.06
C TRP A 431 -1.93 1.76 -14.64
N ASP A 432 -1.57 2.69 -15.52
CA ASP A 432 -0.63 3.75 -15.13
C ASP A 432 -1.29 4.72 -14.15
N ILE A 433 -2.53 5.14 -14.48
CA ILE A 433 -3.36 5.97 -13.60
C ILE A 433 -4.74 5.31 -13.48
N ASP A 434 -5.09 4.88 -12.29
CA ASP A 434 -6.36 4.26 -11.96
C ASP A 434 -7.20 5.16 -11.06
N LEU A 435 -8.24 5.77 -11.62
CA LEU A 435 -9.28 6.46 -10.86
C LEU A 435 -10.48 5.51 -10.74
N ASP A 436 -10.44 4.68 -9.68
CA ASP A 436 -11.43 3.65 -9.44
C ASP A 436 -12.69 4.21 -8.75
N ASP A 437 -13.60 3.36 -8.36
CA ASP A 437 -14.95 3.57 -7.82
C ASP A 437 -15.18 4.93 -7.18
N GLY A 438 -15.82 5.86 -7.89
CA GLY A 438 -16.28 7.14 -7.34
C GLY A 438 -15.24 8.27 -7.30
N SER A 439 -14.00 8.03 -7.72
CA SER A 439 -12.97 9.09 -7.77
C SER A 439 -13.46 10.31 -8.53
N SER A 440 -13.61 11.45 -7.84
CA SER A 440 -14.25 12.65 -8.37
C SER A 440 -13.40 13.91 -8.17
N ASN A 441 -13.60 14.92 -9.02
CA ASN A 441 -12.91 16.21 -8.97
C ASN A 441 -11.39 16.10 -9.17
N TYR A 442 -10.99 15.50 -10.30
CA TYR A 442 -9.59 15.35 -10.69
C TYR A 442 -9.26 16.12 -11.97
N HIS A 443 -8.03 16.57 -12.09
CA HIS A 443 -7.47 17.14 -13.31
C HIS A 443 -6.14 16.46 -13.64
N LEU A 444 -6.10 15.69 -14.73
CA LEU A 444 -4.95 14.93 -15.20
C LEU A 444 -4.41 15.57 -16.48
N TYR A 445 -3.17 16.05 -16.46
CA TYR A 445 -2.59 16.63 -17.66
C TYR A 445 -1.07 16.51 -17.74
N ASN A 446 -0.57 16.50 -18.97
CA ASN A 446 0.87 16.40 -19.27
C ASN A 446 1.54 15.14 -18.70
N ASN A 447 0.82 14.06 -18.47
CA ASN A 447 1.41 12.82 -18.00
C ASN A 447 1.85 11.95 -19.19
N LEU A 448 2.92 11.18 -18.98
CA LEU A 448 3.38 10.13 -19.86
C LEU A 448 3.03 8.78 -19.27
N CYS A 449 2.02 8.12 -19.84
CA CYS A 449 1.54 6.79 -19.48
C CYS A 449 2.14 5.77 -20.44
N LEU A 450 3.05 4.92 -19.96
CA LEU A 450 3.86 4.06 -20.82
C LEU A 450 3.23 2.72 -21.16
N ASN A 451 2.50 2.11 -20.24
CA ASN A 451 2.03 0.74 -20.46
C ASN A 451 0.61 0.44 -19.95
N GLY A 452 0.17 1.02 -18.84
CA GLY A 452 -1.14 0.75 -18.22
C GLY A 452 -2.27 1.66 -18.71
N GLY A 453 -1.98 2.80 -19.32
CA GLY A 453 -2.98 3.78 -19.73
C GLY A 453 -3.69 4.48 -18.57
N ILE A 454 -4.87 5.06 -18.84
CA ILE A 454 -5.68 5.79 -17.85
C ILE A 454 -7.05 5.12 -17.73
N LYS A 455 -7.40 4.68 -16.53
CA LYS A 455 -8.74 4.19 -16.19
C LYS A 455 -9.52 5.27 -15.44
N LEU A 456 -10.74 5.54 -15.88
CA LEU A 456 -11.72 6.35 -15.15
C LEU A 456 -12.96 5.50 -14.88
N ARG A 457 -13.25 5.25 -13.60
CA ARG A 457 -14.41 4.44 -13.21
C ARG A 457 -15.36 5.23 -12.31
N GLU A 458 -16.65 5.04 -12.46
CA GLU A 458 -17.74 5.45 -11.56
C GLU A 458 -17.48 6.73 -10.74
N GLY A 459 -17.15 7.85 -11.37
CA GLY A 459 -16.84 9.12 -10.71
C GLY A 459 -17.40 10.31 -11.49
N PHE A 460 -17.08 11.52 -11.02
CA PHE A 460 -17.65 12.75 -11.53
C PHE A 460 -16.61 13.86 -11.68
N TYR A 461 -16.79 14.70 -12.70
CA TYR A 461 -16.06 15.96 -12.89
C TYR A 461 -14.55 15.78 -12.99
N ARG A 462 -14.13 14.80 -13.79
CA ARG A 462 -12.71 14.58 -14.09
C ARG A 462 -12.37 15.19 -15.43
N THR A 463 -11.27 15.95 -15.48
CA THR A 463 -10.71 16.48 -16.74
C THR A 463 -9.40 15.78 -17.01
N VAL A 464 -9.28 15.17 -18.19
CA VAL A 464 -8.08 14.49 -18.69
C VAL A 464 -7.68 15.12 -20.01
N GLU A 465 -6.57 15.87 -20.02
CA GLU A 465 -6.15 16.58 -21.20
C GLU A 465 -4.62 16.56 -21.38
N ASN A 466 -4.20 16.58 -22.63
CA ASN A 466 -2.79 16.72 -23.01
C ASN A 466 -1.88 15.62 -22.39
N ASN A 467 -2.36 14.40 -22.22
CA ASN A 467 -1.57 13.26 -21.80
C ASN A 467 -1.15 12.41 -23.00
N ILE A 468 -0.09 11.62 -22.82
CA ILE A 468 0.39 10.65 -23.81
C ILE A 468 0.24 9.24 -23.23
N MET A 469 -0.49 8.38 -23.93
CA MET A 469 -0.70 6.97 -23.60
C MET A 469 -0.16 6.09 -24.73
N LEU A 470 0.88 5.29 -24.45
CA LEU A 470 1.61 4.56 -25.50
C LEU A 470 1.10 3.14 -25.75
N ASN A 471 1.36 2.20 -24.85
CA ASN A 471 1.06 0.78 -25.08
C ASN A 471 -0.34 0.36 -24.63
N ASN A 472 -1.04 1.22 -23.94
CA ASN A 472 -2.43 1.07 -23.57
C ASN A 472 -3.10 2.45 -23.66
N GLY A 473 -4.41 2.46 -23.72
CA GLY A 473 -5.12 3.69 -23.99
C GLY A 473 -5.97 4.17 -22.82
N PHE A 474 -7.11 4.71 -23.20
CA PHE A 474 -8.11 5.20 -22.29
C PHE A 474 -9.13 4.11 -21.96
N HIS A 475 -9.40 3.90 -20.67
CA HIS A 475 -10.34 2.92 -20.13
C HIS A 475 -11.48 3.62 -19.38
N PRO A 476 -12.53 4.10 -20.07
CA PRO A 476 -13.75 4.56 -19.42
C PRO A 476 -14.55 3.35 -18.93
N HIS A 477 -14.76 3.25 -17.61
CA HIS A 477 -15.48 2.15 -16.98
C HIS A 477 -16.74 2.67 -16.29
N VAL A 478 -17.91 2.17 -16.66
CA VAL A 478 -19.18 2.44 -15.98
C VAL A 478 -19.40 3.95 -15.77
N TRP A 479 -19.15 4.74 -16.79
CA TRP A 479 -19.42 6.18 -16.73
C TRP A 479 -20.91 6.43 -16.60
N PHE A 480 -21.26 7.28 -15.65
CA PHE A 480 -22.63 7.76 -15.54
C PHE A 480 -22.94 8.78 -16.64
N GLN A 481 -24.20 8.85 -17.06
CA GLN A 481 -24.62 9.79 -18.09
C GLN A 481 -24.32 11.25 -17.69
N ASN A 482 -24.37 11.56 -16.39
CA ASN A 482 -24.11 12.88 -15.84
C ASN A 482 -22.74 13.00 -15.18
N SER A 483 -21.75 12.18 -15.57
CA SER A 483 -20.41 12.20 -14.95
C SER A 483 -19.75 13.57 -15.03
N GLY A 484 -20.04 14.34 -16.08
CA GLY A 484 -19.40 15.63 -16.34
C GLY A 484 -17.92 15.51 -16.72
N ASP A 485 -17.45 14.31 -17.04
CA ASP A 485 -16.06 14.03 -17.41
C ASP A 485 -15.70 14.62 -18.77
N VAL A 486 -14.45 15.07 -18.89
CA VAL A 486 -13.86 15.64 -20.10
C VAL A 486 -12.57 14.88 -20.43
N PHE A 487 -12.46 14.38 -21.67
CA PHE A 487 -11.27 13.71 -22.17
C PHE A 487 -10.89 14.29 -23.54
N ILE A 488 -9.92 15.20 -23.54
CA ILE A 488 -9.59 16.00 -24.74
C ILE A 488 -8.08 16.15 -24.94
N LYS A 489 -7.67 16.38 -26.20
CA LYS A 489 -6.28 16.74 -26.57
C LYS A 489 -5.24 15.75 -26.08
N ASN A 490 -5.58 14.47 -25.94
CA ASN A 490 -4.66 13.42 -25.56
C ASN A 490 -4.07 12.73 -26.81
N ILE A 491 -2.89 12.17 -26.66
CA ILE A 491 -2.31 11.23 -27.62
C ILE A 491 -2.61 9.83 -27.12
N VAL A 492 -3.44 9.08 -27.85
CA VAL A 492 -3.92 7.74 -27.45
C VAL A 492 -3.48 6.75 -28.53
N MET A 493 -2.47 5.96 -28.25
CA MET A 493 -1.86 5.05 -29.22
C MET A 493 -2.56 3.70 -29.34
N THR A 494 -3.76 3.56 -28.77
CA THR A 494 -4.65 2.38 -28.92
C THR A 494 -6.11 2.82 -28.95
N ASP A 495 -7.03 1.87 -29.15
CA ASP A 495 -8.46 2.14 -29.08
C ASP A 495 -8.91 2.46 -27.63
N HIS A 496 -10.01 3.18 -27.48
CA HIS A 496 -10.69 3.30 -26.19
C HIS A 496 -11.23 1.95 -25.74
N LYS A 497 -11.04 1.62 -24.46
CA LYS A 497 -11.48 0.36 -23.84
C LYS A 497 -12.72 0.60 -22.98
N ASP A 498 -13.86 0.82 -23.62
CA ASP A 498 -15.13 1.12 -22.97
C ASP A 498 -15.75 -0.11 -22.30
N ILE A 499 -16.20 0.05 -21.07
CA ILE A 499 -16.85 -1.00 -20.28
C ILE A 499 -18.13 -0.47 -19.64
N ARG A 500 -19.29 -0.98 -20.07
CA ARG A 500 -20.60 -0.72 -19.45
C ARG A 500 -20.93 0.76 -19.31
N LEU A 501 -20.65 1.57 -20.33
CA LEU A 501 -20.94 2.99 -20.30
C LEU A 501 -22.47 3.26 -20.31
N GLN A 502 -22.86 4.32 -19.60
CA GLN A 502 -24.21 4.91 -19.73
C GLN A 502 -24.19 6.12 -20.66
N GLY A 503 -23.01 6.73 -20.87
CA GLY A 503 -22.76 7.83 -21.77
C GLY A 503 -21.27 8.14 -21.84
N TRP A 504 -20.87 9.03 -22.74
CA TRP A 504 -19.47 9.39 -23.00
C TRP A 504 -19.03 10.67 -22.26
N GLY A 505 -19.55 10.91 -21.07
CA GLY A 505 -19.22 12.10 -20.29
C GLY A 505 -19.76 13.39 -20.90
N LYS A 506 -19.08 14.49 -20.63
CA LYS A 506 -19.43 15.83 -21.15
C LYS A 506 -18.78 16.08 -22.51
N GLU A 507 -17.53 15.67 -22.70
CA GLU A 507 -16.78 15.90 -23.92
C GLU A 507 -15.65 14.87 -24.08
N VAL A 508 -15.59 14.18 -25.21
CA VAL A 508 -14.50 13.30 -25.61
C VAL A 508 -14.15 13.65 -27.05
N ASP A 509 -13.09 14.46 -27.25
CA ASP A 509 -12.76 15.00 -28.57
C ASP A 509 -11.32 15.57 -28.66
N TYR A 510 -10.90 15.98 -29.84
CA TYR A 510 -9.59 16.59 -30.11
C TYR A 510 -8.40 15.70 -29.75
N ASN A 511 -8.56 14.39 -29.76
CA ASN A 511 -7.51 13.43 -29.46
C ASN A 511 -6.73 13.02 -30.71
N LEU A 512 -5.52 12.51 -30.54
CA LEU A 512 -4.70 11.95 -31.60
C LEU A 512 -4.65 10.42 -31.47
N PHE A 513 -5.05 9.71 -32.51
CA PHE A 513 -5.07 8.25 -32.57
C PHE A 513 -3.90 7.69 -33.41
N PRO A 514 -3.55 6.40 -33.29
CA PRO A 514 -2.43 5.80 -34.00
C PRO A 514 -2.71 5.56 -35.50
N ASN A 515 -3.99 5.49 -35.88
CA ASN A 515 -4.42 5.21 -37.25
C ASN A 515 -5.89 5.53 -37.46
N MET A 516 -6.30 5.52 -38.73
CA MET A 516 -7.69 5.79 -39.14
C MET A 516 -8.70 4.81 -38.52
N ALA A 517 -8.37 3.53 -38.38
CA ALA A 517 -9.31 2.53 -37.86
C ALA A 517 -9.69 2.80 -36.40
N ALA A 518 -8.71 3.17 -35.56
CA ALA A 518 -8.97 3.55 -34.17
C ALA A 518 -9.83 4.82 -34.08
N LEU A 519 -9.56 5.82 -34.92
CA LEU A 519 -10.37 7.05 -34.99
C LEU A 519 -11.81 6.75 -35.46
N GLU A 520 -11.99 5.93 -36.49
CA GLU A 520 -13.30 5.53 -36.96
C GLU A 520 -14.11 4.78 -35.91
N GLN A 521 -13.46 3.93 -35.12
CA GLN A 521 -14.11 3.25 -33.99
C GLN A 521 -14.60 4.26 -32.93
N ALA A 522 -13.79 5.25 -32.57
CA ALA A 522 -14.21 6.31 -31.66
C ALA A 522 -15.38 7.14 -32.20
N LYS A 523 -15.33 7.52 -33.47
CA LYS A 523 -16.44 8.24 -34.16
C LYS A 523 -17.72 7.43 -34.20
N ASN A 524 -17.64 6.11 -34.38
CA ASN A 524 -18.83 5.24 -34.36
C ASN A 524 -19.47 5.19 -32.95
N ASN A 525 -18.72 5.47 -31.91
CA ASN A 525 -19.24 5.63 -30.55
C ASN A 525 -19.86 7.02 -30.30
N GLY A 526 -19.82 7.92 -31.28
CA GLY A 526 -20.32 9.29 -31.15
C GLY A 526 -19.37 10.23 -30.41
N THR A 527 -18.08 9.91 -30.38
CA THR A 527 -17.00 10.73 -29.77
C THR A 527 -15.98 11.14 -30.85
N ASP A 528 -15.04 11.99 -30.49
CA ASP A 528 -13.83 12.27 -31.28
C ASP A 528 -14.12 12.83 -32.68
N GLU A 529 -15.16 13.66 -32.85
CA GLU A 529 -15.58 14.21 -34.13
C GLU A 529 -14.46 15.06 -34.77
N HIS A 530 -13.73 15.85 -33.95
CA HIS A 530 -12.64 16.73 -34.39
C HIS A 530 -11.24 16.14 -34.11
N SER A 531 -11.17 14.87 -33.72
CA SER A 531 -9.92 14.17 -33.45
C SER A 531 -9.20 13.80 -34.76
N ALA A 532 -7.91 13.53 -34.68
CA ALA A 532 -7.02 13.20 -35.80
C ALA A 532 -6.28 11.85 -35.57
N PHE A 533 -5.54 11.41 -36.61
CA PHE A 533 -4.67 10.23 -36.54
C PHE A 533 -3.31 10.52 -37.21
#